data_fcdf78e601e9723fd3edfb615600f200
#
_entry.id   fcdf78e601e9723fd3edfb615600f200
#
_cell.length_a   1.000
_cell.length_b   1.000
_cell.length_c   1.000
_cell.angle_alpha   90.00
_cell.angle_beta   90.00
_cell.angle_gamma   90.00
#
_symmetry.space_group_name_H-M   'P 1'
#
loop_
_entity.id
_entity.type
_entity.pdbx_description
1 polymer ?
#
loop_
_entity_poly.entity_id
_entity_poly.type
_entity_poly.pdbx_seq_one_letter_code
_entity_poly.pdbx_strand_id
1 'polypeptide(L)'
;DEVEILIVNDGSTKDNTGEIADEYEKRYPGICRAIHQENGGHGEAVNSGLRNATGVFFKVVDSDDWVNEDAYREVLKTLRKFCHDNVTLDMLITNFVYEKQGAKRKKVMNYRTAIPKEELIDWSGVKMFMLGQYILMHSVIYRTEMLRECGLELPKHTFYVDNIFVYQPLPHVKTMYYLDVNFYRYFIGREDQSVNETV
;
A
#
# COMPACT_ATOMS: atom_id res chain seq x y z
N ASP A 1 -17.37 8.89 -7.65
CA ASP A 1 -16.33 8.99 -6.61
C ASP A 1 -15.08 8.27 -7.10
N GLU A 2 -13.89 8.82 -6.80
CA GLU A 2 -12.63 8.32 -7.36
C GLU A 2 -11.90 7.37 -6.42
N VAL A 3 -12.29 7.35 -5.16
CA VAL A 3 -11.61 6.60 -4.10
C VAL A 3 -12.64 5.93 -3.22
N GLU A 4 -12.37 4.69 -2.85
CA GLU A 4 -13.02 4.00 -1.75
C GLU A 4 -11.99 3.72 -0.65
N ILE A 5 -12.42 3.74 0.60
CA ILE A 5 -11.62 3.44 1.77
C ILE A 5 -12.28 2.26 2.49
N LEU A 6 -11.61 1.11 2.47
CA LEU A 6 -12.05 -0.08 3.17
C LEU A 6 -11.36 -0.13 4.54
N ILE A 7 -12.10 0.09 5.60
CA ILE A 7 -11.61 0.03 6.98
C ILE A 7 -11.83 -1.38 7.49
N VAL A 8 -10.79 -2.20 7.49
CA VAL A 8 -10.88 -3.60 7.92
C VAL A 8 -10.55 -3.70 9.41
N ASN A 9 -11.57 -3.98 10.22
CA ASN A 9 -11.43 -4.30 11.63
C ASN A 9 -11.25 -5.81 11.80
N ASP A 10 -10.02 -6.22 12.06
CA ASP A 10 -9.62 -7.63 12.22
C ASP A 10 -9.86 -8.13 13.66
N GLY A 11 -11.09 -8.01 14.14
CA GLY A 11 -11.52 -8.53 15.43
C GLY A 11 -10.94 -7.78 16.63
N SER A 12 -10.80 -6.45 16.55
CA SER A 12 -10.37 -5.62 17.68
C SER A 12 -11.37 -5.70 18.83
N THR A 13 -10.90 -6.12 20.02
CA THR A 13 -11.70 -6.27 21.25
C THR A 13 -11.18 -5.44 22.42
N LYS A 14 -10.03 -4.79 22.25
CA LYS A 14 -9.34 -4.06 23.34
C LYS A 14 -9.65 -2.56 23.35
N ASP A 15 -10.22 -2.06 22.28
CA ASP A 15 -10.48 -0.63 22.06
C ASP A 15 -11.75 -0.43 21.22
N ASN A 16 -12.05 0.82 20.89
CA ASN A 16 -13.21 1.22 20.10
C ASN A 16 -12.96 1.26 18.58
N THR A 17 -11.99 0.52 18.06
CA THR A 17 -11.65 0.49 16.62
C THR A 17 -12.88 0.20 15.76
N GLY A 18 -13.71 -0.79 16.14
CA GLY A 18 -14.93 -1.13 15.39
C GLY A 18 -15.94 0.02 15.34
N GLU A 19 -16.18 0.68 16.48
CA GLU A 19 -17.12 1.82 16.55
C GLU A 19 -16.62 3.01 15.72
N ILE A 20 -15.30 3.26 15.72
CA ILE A 20 -14.67 4.30 14.90
C ILE A 20 -14.84 3.98 13.42
N ALA A 21 -14.63 2.72 13.00
CA ALA A 21 -14.81 2.31 11.62
C ALA A 21 -16.25 2.57 11.13
N ASP A 22 -17.24 2.18 11.95
CA ASP A 22 -18.67 2.43 11.69
C ASP A 22 -19.01 3.92 11.63
N GLU A 23 -18.39 4.74 12.49
CA GLU A 23 -18.58 6.19 12.48
C GLU A 23 -18.07 6.79 11.16
N TYR A 24 -16.90 6.36 10.67
CA TYR A 24 -16.36 6.83 9.41
C TYR A 24 -17.23 6.40 8.21
N GLU A 25 -17.76 5.18 8.19
CA GLU A 25 -18.71 4.75 7.16
C GLU A 25 -19.97 5.60 7.15
N LYS A 26 -20.54 5.89 8.33
CA LYS A 26 -21.72 6.77 8.45
C LYS A 26 -21.43 8.20 8.02
N ARG A 27 -20.22 8.70 8.32
CA ARG A 27 -19.82 10.08 8.02
C ARG A 27 -19.48 10.30 6.56
N TYR A 28 -18.97 9.26 5.88
CA TYR A 28 -18.53 9.33 4.48
C TYR A 28 -19.15 8.18 3.66
N PRO A 29 -20.48 8.17 3.52
CA PRO A 29 -21.19 7.11 2.80
C PRO A 29 -20.76 7.09 1.33
N GLY A 30 -20.52 5.90 0.80
CA GLY A 30 -20.03 5.69 -0.57
C GLY A 30 -18.53 5.91 -0.76
N ILE A 31 -17.81 6.42 0.26
CA ILE A 31 -16.35 6.55 0.25
C ILE A 31 -15.74 5.57 1.24
N CYS A 32 -16.17 5.60 2.51
CA CYS A 32 -15.69 4.71 3.55
C CYS A 32 -16.67 3.54 3.72
N ARG A 33 -16.11 2.34 3.91
CA ARG A 33 -16.86 1.12 4.24
C ARG A 33 -16.13 0.35 5.33
N ALA A 34 -16.82 0.07 6.44
CA ALA A 34 -16.33 -0.76 7.52
C ALA A 34 -16.52 -2.24 7.19
N ILE A 35 -15.50 -3.04 7.44
CA ILE A 35 -15.51 -4.49 7.27
C ILE A 35 -15.07 -5.10 8.61
N HIS A 36 -15.95 -5.84 9.26
CA HIS A 36 -15.65 -6.51 10.52
C HIS A 36 -15.47 -8.00 10.29
N GLN A 37 -14.42 -8.56 10.84
CA GLN A 37 -14.12 -9.99 10.74
C GLN A 37 -13.55 -10.54 12.05
N GLU A 38 -13.54 -11.87 12.16
CA GLU A 38 -12.77 -12.54 13.20
C GLU A 38 -11.27 -12.33 12.95
N ASN A 39 -10.48 -12.22 14.04
CA ASN A 39 -9.06 -11.99 13.93
C ASN A 39 -8.37 -13.08 13.10
N GLY A 40 -7.82 -12.69 11.98
CA GLY A 40 -7.03 -13.51 11.05
C GLY A 40 -5.59 -13.03 10.91
N GLY A 41 -5.26 -11.92 11.55
CA GLY A 41 -3.98 -11.23 11.45
C GLY A 41 -3.88 -10.33 10.22
N HIS A 42 -2.78 -9.59 10.12
CA HIS A 42 -2.55 -8.57 9.10
C HIS A 42 -2.81 -9.08 7.66
N GLY A 43 -2.31 -10.28 7.33
CA GLY A 43 -2.51 -10.88 6.00
C GLY A 43 -3.99 -11.06 5.65
N GLU A 44 -4.79 -11.59 6.58
CA GLU A 44 -6.23 -11.78 6.34
C GLU A 44 -6.99 -10.45 6.25
N ALA A 45 -6.57 -9.43 6.99
CA ALA A 45 -7.13 -8.09 6.84
C ALA A 45 -6.89 -7.53 5.43
N VAL A 46 -5.70 -7.71 4.88
CA VAL A 46 -5.37 -7.33 3.50
C VAL A 46 -6.16 -8.14 2.48
N ASN A 47 -6.27 -9.46 2.66
CA ASN A 47 -7.09 -10.34 1.80
C ASN A 47 -8.55 -9.89 1.79
N SER A 48 -9.10 -9.56 2.96
CA SER A 48 -10.46 -9.06 3.08
C SER A 48 -10.66 -7.74 2.36
N GLY A 49 -9.70 -6.82 2.48
CA GLY A 49 -9.67 -5.60 1.71
C GLY A 49 -9.68 -5.88 0.20
N LEU A 50 -8.81 -6.76 -0.29
CA LEU A 50 -8.73 -7.10 -1.71
C LEU A 50 -10.00 -7.79 -2.25
N ARG A 51 -10.62 -8.68 -1.47
CA ARG A 51 -11.89 -9.32 -1.85
C ARG A 51 -13.02 -8.31 -2.01
N ASN A 52 -13.02 -7.28 -1.18
CA ASN A 52 -14.07 -6.26 -1.14
C ASN A 52 -13.78 -5.03 -2.01
N ALA A 53 -12.57 -4.85 -2.51
CA ALA A 53 -12.18 -3.71 -3.32
C ALA A 53 -12.95 -3.69 -4.65
N THR A 54 -13.42 -2.52 -5.07
CA THR A 54 -14.08 -2.28 -6.36
C THR A 54 -13.28 -1.37 -7.28
N GLY A 55 -12.29 -0.67 -6.71
CA GLY A 55 -11.40 0.23 -7.43
C GLY A 55 -10.46 -0.46 -8.40
N VAL A 56 -10.05 0.24 -9.44
CA VAL A 56 -9.10 -0.24 -10.46
C VAL A 56 -7.73 -0.53 -9.85
N PHE A 57 -7.34 0.26 -8.84
CA PHE A 57 -6.06 0.13 -8.16
C PHE A 57 -6.25 -0.13 -6.68
N PHE A 58 -5.36 -0.91 -6.10
CA PHE A 58 -5.37 -1.33 -4.71
C PHE A 58 -4.11 -0.84 -3.98
N LYS A 59 -4.31 -0.19 -2.84
CA LYS A 59 -3.25 0.27 -1.94
C LYS A 59 -3.55 -0.15 -0.52
N VAL A 60 -2.60 -0.77 0.15
CA VAL A 60 -2.65 -1.03 1.59
C VAL A 60 -2.06 0.17 2.34
N VAL A 61 -2.75 0.61 3.38
CA VAL A 61 -2.25 1.59 4.35
C VAL A 61 -2.47 0.99 5.74
N ASP A 62 -1.38 0.82 6.48
CA ASP A 62 -1.42 0.28 7.84
C ASP A 62 -2.02 1.31 8.81
N SER A 63 -2.66 0.84 9.88
CA SER A 63 -3.45 1.69 10.78
C SER A 63 -2.62 2.68 11.59
N ASP A 64 -1.31 2.47 11.70
CA ASP A 64 -0.37 3.36 12.38
C ASP A 64 0.41 4.27 11.42
N ASP A 65 0.15 4.15 10.12
CA ASP A 65 0.79 4.90 9.06
C ASP A 65 -0.15 5.95 8.43
N TRP A 66 0.39 6.76 7.53
CA TRP A 66 -0.40 7.75 6.78
C TRP A 66 0.21 8.05 5.42
N VAL A 67 -0.52 8.80 4.61
CA VAL A 67 -0.05 9.29 3.31
C VAL A 67 0.14 10.82 3.33
N ASN A 68 1.10 11.31 2.56
CA ASN A 68 1.29 12.75 2.38
C ASN A 68 0.23 13.29 1.42
N GLU A 69 -0.46 14.35 1.79
CA GLU A 69 -1.61 14.89 1.06
C GLU A 69 -1.24 15.40 -0.34
N ASP A 70 -0.14 16.13 -0.49
CA ASP A 70 0.28 16.66 -1.80
C ASP A 70 0.72 15.51 -2.73
N ALA A 71 1.49 14.55 -2.21
CA ALA A 71 1.86 13.36 -2.95
C ALA A 71 0.64 12.50 -3.32
N TYR A 72 -0.37 12.43 -2.47
CA TYR A 72 -1.63 11.74 -2.76
C TYR A 72 -2.36 12.35 -3.97
N ARG A 73 -2.40 13.68 -4.05
CA ARG A 73 -2.98 14.39 -5.19
C ARG A 73 -2.25 14.04 -6.51
N GLU A 74 -0.91 13.99 -6.48
CA GLU A 74 -0.11 13.58 -7.65
C GLU A 74 -0.33 12.11 -8.02
N VAL A 75 -0.44 11.22 -7.04
CA VAL A 75 -0.79 9.80 -7.27
C VAL A 75 -2.15 9.70 -7.95
N LEU A 76 -3.19 10.33 -7.42
CA LEU A 76 -4.52 10.30 -8.03
C LEU A 76 -4.54 10.86 -9.45
N LYS A 77 -3.85 11.98 -9.67
CA LYS A 77 -3.71 12.59 -11.01
C LYS A 77 -3.05 11.62 -11.99
N THR A 78 -2.00 10.92 -11.55
CA THR A 78 -1.29 9.94 -12.37
C THR A 78 -2.17 8.74 -12.70
N LEU A 79 -2.84 8.14 -11.71
CA LEU A 79 -3.72 6.99 -11.89
C LEU A 79 -4.92 7.34 -12.79
N ARG A 80 -5.51 8.53 -12.58
CA ARG A 80 -6.61 9.04 -13.42
C ARG A 80 -6.18 9.16 -14.88
N LYS A 81 -4.95 9.63 -15.15
CA LYS A 81 -4.42 9.71 -16.52
C LYS A 81 -4.37 8.34 -17.17
N PHE A 82 -3.85 7.32 -16.49
CA PHE A 82 -3.80 5.94 -17.02
C PHE A 82 -5.21 5.39 -17.32
N CYS A 83 -6.18 5.61 -16.43
CA CYS A 83 -7.56 5.21 -16.67
C CYS A 83 -8.19 5.94 -17.87
N HIS A 84 -7.99 7.26 -17.96
CA HIS A 84 -8.54 8.07 -19.05
C HIS A 84 -7.95 7.70 -20.42
N ASP A 85 -6.64 7.50 -20.47
CA ASP A 85 -5.91 7.17 -21.69
C ASP A 85 -6.08 5.69 -22.09
N ASN A 86 -6.80 4.91 -21.27
CA ASN A 86 -7.03 3.47 -21.45
C ASN A 86 -5.71 2.69 -21.59
N VAL A 87 -4.70 3.10 -20.81
CA VAL A 87 -3.38 2.44 -20.76
C VAL A 87 -3.31 1.58 -19.51
N THR A 88 -3.06 0.29 -19.71
CA THR A 88 -2.93 -0.65 -18.58
C THR A 88 -1.65 -0.35 -17.79
N LEU A 89 -1.82 -0.12 -16.49
CA LEU A 89 -0.74 0.00 -15.52
C LEU A 89 -0.92 -1.10 -14.47
N ASP A 90 0.01 -2.02 -14.37
CA ASP A 90 -0.07 -3.10 -13.38
C ASP A 90 0.47 -2.68 -12.01
N MET A 91 1.53 -1.85 -11.98
CA MET A 91 2.17 -1.41 -10.74
C MET A 91 2.62 0.05 -10.83
N LEU A 92 2.10 0.89 -9.94
CA LEU A 92 2.66 2.21 -9.64
C LEU A 92 3.57 2.09 -8.43
N ILE A 93 4.80 2.61 -8.55
CA ILE A 93 5.78 2.66 -7.46
C ILE A 93 5.93 4.11 -7.01
N THR A 94 5.94 4.33 -5.70
CA THR A 94 6.19 5.64 -5.07
C THR A 94 7.26 5.50 -3.98
N ASN A 95 7.79 6.62 -3.50
CA ASN A 95 8.68 6.61 -2.35
C ASN A 95 7.90 6.41 -1.05
N PHE A 96 8.57 5.85 -0.03
CA PHE A 96 8.11 5.93 1.34
C PHE A 96 9.18 6.53 2.25
N VAL A 97 8.71 7.09 3.36
CA VAL A 97 9.54 7.84 4.30
C VAL A 97 9.42 7.21 5.66
N TYR A 98 10.54 6.89 6.28
CA TYR A 98 10.59 6.46 7.67
C TYR A 98 10.33 7.63 8.60
N GLU A 99 9.23 7.56 9.34
CA GLU A 99 8.81 8.54 10.34
C GLU A 99 9.19 8.05 11.74
N LYS A 100 10.46 8.22 12.09
CA LYS A 100 10.98 7.85 13.41
C LYS A 100 10.82 8.99 14.39
N GLN A 101 10.15 8.73 15.53
CA GLN A 101 9.97 9.73 16.58
C GLN A 101 11.31 10.25 17.09
N GLY A 102 11.48 11.58 17.20
CA GLY A 102 12.71 12.21 17.65
C GLY A 102 13.86 12.27 16.64
N ALA A 103 13.73 11.67 15.46
CA ALA A 103 14.77 11.71 14.43
C ALA A 103 14.87 13.10 13.79
N LYS A 104 16.08 13.68 13.79
CA LYS A 104 16.35 15.00 13.16
C LYS A 104 16.30 14.94 11.63
N ARG A 105 16.53 13.75 11.02
CA ARG A 105 16.50 13.52 9.58
C ARG A 105 15.66 12.30 9.28
N LYS A 106 14.80 12.41 8.28
CA LYS A 106 13.97 11.30 7.80
C LYS A 106 14.71 10.54 6.71
N LYS A 107 14.68 9.21 6.78
CA LYS A 107 15.20 8.36 5.71
C LYS A 107 14.10 8.19 4.66
N VAL A 108 14.43 8.46 3.40
CA VAL A 108 13.53 8.24 2.26
C VAL A 108 14.01 7.04 1.48
N MET A 109 13.14 6.06 1.27
CA MET A 109 13.35 5.00 0.30
C MET A 109 12.82 5.46 -1.05
N ASN A 110 13.72 5.62 -2.01
CA ASN A 110 13.39 6.01 -3.39
C ASN A 110 14.07 5.06 -4.38
N TYR A 111 13.63 5.09 -5.63
CA TYR A 111 14.04 4.12 -6.65
C TYR A 111 14.71 4.78 -7.86
N ARG A 112 15.14 6.04 -7.74
CA ARG A 112 15.70 6.89 -8.82
C ARG A 112 16.86 6.25 -9.57
N THR A 113 17.63 5.40 -8.91
CA THR A 113 18.81 4.74 -9.52
C THR A 113 18.44 3.47 -10.28
N ALA A 114 17.33 2.85 -9.93
CA ALA A 114 16.90 1.56 -10.46
C ALA A 114 15.76 1.66 -11.47
N ILE A 115 14.86 2.64 -11.32
CA ILE A 115 13.65 2.77 -12.13
C ILE A 115 13.60 4.18 -12.75
N PRO A 116 13.43 4.31 -14.08
CA PRO A 116 13.20 5.60 -14.73
C PRO A 116 11.97 6.31 -14.15
N LYS A 117 12.07 7.62 -14.01
CA LYS A 117 10.97 8.44 -13.47
C LYS A 117 9.96 8.75 -14.55
N GLU A 118 8.69 8.65 -14.19
CA GLU A 118 7.57 9.12 -15.01
C GLU A 118 7.55 8.52 -16.44
N GLU A 119 8.08 7.31 -16.56
CA GLU A 119 8.05 6.52 -17.78
C GLU A 119 7.28 5.22 -17.54
N LEU A 120 6.43 4.85 -18.50
CA LEU A 120 5.80 3.52 -18.50
C LEU A 120 6.80 2.53 -19.07
N ILE A 121 7.22 1.58 -18.26
CA ILE A 121 8.22 0.58 -18.60
C ILE A 121 7.74 -0.83 -18.28
N ASP A 122 8.45 -1.79 -18.81
CA ASP A 122 8.44 -3.20 -18.37
C ASP A 122 9.73 -3.52 -17.57
N TRP A 123 9.93 -4.79 -17.24
CA TRP A 123 11.11 -5.24 -16.49
C TRP A 123 12.44 -4.96 -17.18
N SER A 124 12.48 -4.84 -18.50
CA SER A 124 13.71 -4.54 -19.24
C SER A 124 14.23 -3.12 -18.97
N GLY A 125 13.34 -2.22 -18.56
CA GLY A 125 13.68 -0.86 -18.14
C GLY A 125 14.21 -0.73 -16.72
N VAL A 126 14.13 -1.79 -15.90
CA VAL A 126 14.56 -1.79 -14.49
C VAL A 126 16.05 -2.11 -14.40
N LYS A 127 16.80 -1.24 -13.71
CA LYS A 127 18.22 -1.44 -13.43
C LYS A 127 18.40 -2.14 -12.07
N MET A 128 19.64 -2.54 -11.77
CA MET A 128 19.99 -3.15 -10.49
C MET A 128 19.67 -2.20 -9.32
N PHE A 129 19.01 -2.74 -8.32
CA PHE A 129 18.79 -2.03 -7.06
C PHE A 129 20.11 -1.92 -6.28
N MET A 130 20.34 -0.78 -5.67
CA MET A 130 21.49 -0.59 -4.79
C MET A 130 21.33 -1.38 -3.49
N LEU A 131 22.42 -1.67 -2.82
CA LEU A 131 22.40 -2.29 -1.50
C LEU A 131 21.54 -1.48 -0.54
N GLY A 132 20.56 -2.14 0.09
CA GLY A 132 19.59 -1.51 0.99
C GLY A 132 18.42 -0.80 0.30
N GLN A 133 18.31 -0.85 -1.03
CA GLN A 133 17.08 -0.55 -1.75
C GLN A 133 16.25 -1.81 -1.91
N TYR A 134 14.98 -1.74 -1.55
CA TYR A 134 14.02 -2.83 -1.69
C TYR A 134 12.61 -2.26 -1.84
N ILE A 135 11.76 -3.02 -2.51
CA ILE A 135 10.35 -2.65 -2.68
C ILE A 135 9.58 -3.23 -1.49
N LEU A 136 8.86 -2.36 -0.77
CA LEU A 136 7.92 -2.75 0.28
C LEU A 136 6.48 -2.50 -0.14
N MET A 137 5.55 -3.09 0.59
CA MET A 137 4.10 -2.86 0.46
C MET A 137 3.76 -1.35 0.53
N HIS A 138 4.53 -0.58 1.30
CA HIS A 138 4.39 0.86 1.44
C HIS A 138 4.61 1.64 0.13
N SER A 139 5.44 1.11 -0.77
CA SER A 139 5.81 1.78 -2.03
C SER A 139 4.94 1.41 -3.22
N VAL A 140 4.17 0.34 -3.18
CA VAL A 140 3.43 -0.17 -4.33
C VAL A 140 1.94 0.15 -4.28
N ILE A 141 1.39 0.40 -5.47
CA ILE A 141 -0.03 0.43 -5.76
C ILE A 141 -0.22 -0.49 -6.96
N TYR A 142 -1.01 -1.53 -6.81
CA TYR A 142 -1.22 -2.54 -7.84
C TYR A 142 -2.58 -2.39 -8.52
N ARG A 143 -2.69 -2.86 -9.77
CA ARG A 143 -3.98 -3.07 -10.42
C ARG A 143 -4.72 -4.20 -9.70
N THR A 144 -5.91 -3.91 -9.21
CA THR A 144 -6.72 -4.82 -8.40
C THR A 144 -6.96 -6.17 -9.09
N GLU A 145 -7.31 -6.11 -10.37
CA GLU A 145 -7.57 -7.31 -11.16
C GLU A 145 -6.32 -8.21 -11.29
N MET A 146 -5.14 -7.61 -11.52
CA MET A 146 -3.88 -8.36 -11.59
C MET A 146 -3.57 -9.07 -10.26
N LEU A 147 -3.84 -8.45 -9.11
CA LEU A 147 -3.68 -9.10 -7.80
C LEU A 147 -4.61 -10.32 -7.65
N ARG A 148 -5.83 -10.24 -8.18
CA ARG A 148 -6.78 -11.35 -8.17
C ARG A 148 -6.38 -12.46 -9.14
N GLU A 149 -5.96 -12.10 -10.36
CA GLU A 149 -5.51 -13.02 -11.40
C GLU A 149 -4.27 -13.82 -10.99
N CYS A 150 -3.33 -13.20 -10.25
CA CYS A 150 -2.16 -13.89 -9.74
C CYS A 150 -2.45 -14.79 -8.52
N GLY A 151 -3.69 -14.81 -8.04
CA GLY A 151 -4.11 -15.63 -6.91
C GLY A 151 -3.45 -15.18 -5.59
N LEU A 152 -3.25 -13.87 -5.41
CA LEU A 152 -2.66 -13.36 -4.17
C LEU A 152 -3.54 -13.71 -2.97
N GLU A 153 -3.00 -14.51 -2.07
CA GLU A 153 -3.62 -14.86 -0.80
C GLU A 153 -2.55 -14.90 0.29
N LEU A 154 -2.69 -14.04 1.28
CA LEU A 154 -1.75 -13.93 2.38
C LEU A 154 -2.12 -14.90 3.51
N PRO A 155 -1.17 -15.62 4.10
CA PRO A 155 -1.46 -16.57 5.17
C PRO A 155 -1.92 -15.84 6.45
N LYS A 156 -2.86 -16.47 7.17
CA LYS A 156 -3.36 -15.98 8.46
C LYS A 156 -2.27 -16.09 9.54
N HIS A 157 -2.30 -15.16 10.49
CA HIS A 157 -1.44 -15.16 11.68
C HIS A 157 0.05 -15.37 11.37
N THR A 158 0.52 -14.84 10.25
CA THR A 158 1.90 -14.98 9.78
C THR A 158 2.59 -13.60 9.77
N PHE A 159 3.84 -13.56 10.21
CA PHE A 159 4.67 -12.36 10.12
C PHE A 159 5.25 -12.18 8.72
N TYR A 160 5.58 -10.95 8.37
CA TYR A 160 6.23 -10.58 7.10
C TYR A 160 5.41 -10.91 5.84
N VAL A 161 4.10 -10.96 5.96
CA VAL A 161 3.18 -11.15 4.81
C VAL A 161 3.25 -10.00 3.80
N ASP A 162 3.72 -8.84 4.21
CA ASP A 162 4.04 -7.69 3.38
C ASP A 162 5.02 -8.04 2.26
N ASN A 163 5.99 -8.94 2.52
CA ASN A 163 6.89 -9.45 1.49
C ASN A 163 6.14 -10.30 0.46
N ILE A 164 5.21 -11.16 0.88
CA ILE A 164 4.39 -11.97 -0.02
C ILE A 164 3.54 -11.04 -0.90
N PHE A 165 2.90 -10.03 -0.28
CA PHE A 165 2.11 -9.02 -0.98
C PHE A 165 2.91 -8.31 -2.09
N VAL A 166 4.20 -8.07 -1.85
CA VAL A 166 5.06 -7.43 -2.86
C VAL A 166 5.52 -8.43 -3.91
N TYR A 167 6.13 -9.54 -3.49
CA TYR A 167 6.92 -10.37 -4.41
C TYR A 167 6.10 -11.37 -5.22
N GLN A 168 4.99 -11.88 -4.67
CA GLN A 168 4.14 -12.83 -5.40
C GLN A 168 3.54 -12.22 -6.68
N PRO A 169 3.07 -10.96 -6.71
CA PRO A 169 2.55 -10.34 -7.94
C PRO A 169 3.61 -9.96 -8.97
N LEU A 170 4.89 -9.77 -8.59
CA LEU A 170 5.91 -9.24 -9.51
C LEU A 170 6.05 -10.00 -10.84
N PRO A 171 5.99 -11.34 -10.91
CA PRO A 171 6.03 -12.06 -12.18
C PRO A 171 4.85 -11.75 -13.12
N HIS A 172 3.74 -11.22 -12.58
CA HIS A 172 2.54 -10.88 -13.32
C HIS A 172 2.52 -9.41 -13.78
N VAL A 173 3.41 -8.58 -13.23
CA VAL A 173 3.55 -7.17 -13.61
C VAL A 173 4.19 -7.08 -14.99
N LYS A 174 3.44 -6.58 -15.98
CA LYS A 174 3.90 -6.33 -17.35
C LYS A 174 4.25 -4.86 -17.57
N THR A 175 3.57 -3.98 -16.86
CA THR A 175 3.74 -2.53 -16.98
C THR A 175 3.90 -1.91 -15.59
N MET A 176 4.89 -1.04 -15.46
CA MET A 176 5.14 -0.31 -14.23
C MET A 176 5.48 1.14 -14.49
N TYR A 177 5.23 1.98 -13.50
CA TYR A 177 5.49 3.41 -13.54
C TYR A 177 6.03 3.87 -12.19
N TYR A 178 7.13 4.60 -12.19
CA TYR A 178 7.70 5.16 -10.97
C TYR A 178 7.40 6.66 -10.87
N LEU A 179 6.57 7.02 -9.90
CA LEU A 179 6.28 8.40 -9.52
C LEU A 179 7.16 8.80 -8.34
N ASP A 180 8.11 9.70 -8.58
CA ASP A 180 9.12 10.10 -7.58
C ASP A 180 8.57 11.09 -6.55
N VAL A 181 7.57 10.67 -5.79
CA VAL A 181 6.94 11.44 -4.70
C VAL A 181 7.02 10.70 -3.38
N ASN A 182 7.20 11.43 -2.28
CA ASN A 182 7.28 10.89 -0.93
C ASN A 182 5.87 10.63 -0.38
N PHE A 183 5.22 9.60 -0.88
CA PHE A 183 3.80 9.35 -0.67
C PHE A 183 3.51 8.73 0.69
N TYR A 184 4.07 7.56 0.97
CA TYR A 184 3.77 6.80 2.18
C TYR A 184 4.64 7.22 3.35
N ARG A 185 4.04 7.35 4.54
CA ARG A 185 4.69 7.72 5.80
C ARG A 185 4.65 6.54 6.74
N TYR A 186 5.76 5.83 6.82
CA TYR A 186 5.93 4.64 7.64
C TYR A 186 6.42 5.03 9.03
N PHE A 187 5.52 4.87 10.01
CA PHE A 187 5.82 5.23 11.39
C PHE A 187 6.62 4.14 12.09
N ILE A 188 7.73 4.54 12.75
CA ILE A 188 8.59 3.65 13.54
C ILE A 188 8.73 4.22 14.94
N GLY A 189 8.57 3.37 15.96
CA GLY A 189 8.86 3.72 17.34
C GLY A 189 7.76 3.44 18.34
N ARG A 190 6.72 2.69 17.97
CA ARG A 190 5.76 2.13 18.91
C ARG A 190 6.37 0.90 19.59
N GLU A 191 6.12 0.75 20.91
CA GLU A 191 6.62 -0.38 21.70
C GLU A 191 6.05 -1.74 21.27
N ASP A 192 4.86 -1.73 20.64
CA ASP A 192 4.10 -2.91 20.19
C ASP A 192 4.22 -3.21 18.68
N GLN A 193 5.13 -2.54 17.97
CA GLN A 193 5.38 -2.83 16.56
C GLN A 193 6.09 -4.17 16.38
N SER A 194 5.75 -4.88 15.28
CA SER A 194 6.37 -6.15 14.89
C SER A 194 7.88 -6.02 14.62
N VAL A 195 8.35 -4.81 14.33
CA VAL A 195 9.77 -4.48 14.11
C VAL A 195 10.25 -3.63 15.28
N ASN A 196 10.82 -4.27 16.31
CA ASN A 196 11.52 -3.60 17.38
C ASN A 196 13.01 -3.45 17.01
N GLU A 197 13.48 -2.22 16.79
CA GLU A 197 14.92 -1.90 16.61
C GLU A 197 15.71 -1.95 17.95
N THR A 198 15.32 -2.76 18.90
CA THR A 198 16.16 -3.04 20.07
C THR A 198 17.07 -4.23 19.78
N VAL A 199 18.07 -3.98 18.97
CA VAL A 199 19.35 -4.73 18.97
C VAL A 199 20.47 -3.72 18.81
#